data_82dc9c972cf474e7ba7671b7ba907646
#
_entry.id   82dc9c972cf474e7ba7671b7ba907646
#
_cell.length_a   1.000
_cell.length_b   1.000
_cell.length_c   1.000
_cell.angle_alpha   90.00
_cell.angle_beta   90.00
_cell.angle_gamma   90.00
#
_symmetry.space_group_name_H-M   'P 1'
#
loop_
_entity.id
_entity.type
_entity.pdbx_description
1 polymer ?
#
loop_
_entity_poly.entity_id
_entity_poly.type
_entity_poly.pdbx_seq_one_letter_code
_entity_poly.pdbx_strand_id
1 'polypeptide(L)'
;MNRKDFIKKSILLSGSISLGATYAFNTMNGLEDLKKYTDHLPKQSKKMPVLFTSHGNPMDIPVSKEDRPFWMKLYDLGKELKQNYEVKAALVVSAHWCTNGKTMVNNSLQQKQIYDYYGFPEHYYDPKYSAQGAPDMAKEITKLVTTIEETDEWGLDHGAWPMLMHLFPAADVPVFQMSINYNAQPEYHFNMGQQLKSLREKGVLVIGSGSLIHNLSLVMQKMRTGDRSIFGWETEYDAWLKQQLEARNFKDLTNYLTSHKLGKLAAPTPDHYVPLLYSLGMMDKKDEIDFFYEATPTIPAFSERSFIIEPENS
;
A
#
# COMPACT_ATOMS: atom_id res chain seq x y z
N MET A 1 34.45 -17.74 13.20
CA MET A 1 34.10 -17.39 11.81
C MET A 1 34.28 -15.90 11.66
N ASN A 2 35.18 -15.43 10.82
CA ASN A 2 35.40 -14.00 10.66
C ASN A 2 34.28 -13.39 9.78
N ARG A 3 34.14 -12.06 9.86
CA ARG A 3 33.06 -11.31 9.18
C ARG A 3 33.04 -11.54 7.65
N LYS A 4 34.21 -11.82 7.07
CA LYS A 4 34.41 -12.09 5.63
C LYS A 4 33.84 -13.46 5.24
N ASP A 5 34.01 -14.47 6.10
CA ASP A 5 33.52 -15.85 5.88
C ASP A 5 31.99 -15.91 6.10
N PHE A 6 31.45 -15.08 7.00
CA PHE A 6 30.01 -14.96 7.20
C PHE A 6 29.32 -14.39 5.96
N ILE A 7 29.84 -13.30 5.41
CA ILE A 7 29.28 -12.65 4.21
C ILE A 7 29.36 -13.60 3.01
N LYS A 8 30.49 -14.30 2.81
CA LYS A 8 30.65 -15.29 1.73
C LYS A 8 29.64 -16.44 1.84
N LYS A 9 29.38 -16.95 3.04
CA LYS A 9 28.41 -18.03 3.26
C LYS A 9 26.98 -17.58 3.06
N SER A 10 26.63 -16.34 3.45
CA SER A 10 25.29 -15.80 3.28
C SER A 10 24.89 -15.62 1.81
N ILE A 11 25.86 -15.29 0.95
CA ILE A 11 25.63 -15.12 -0.50
C ILE A 11 25.58 -16.47 -1.24
N LEU A 12 26.34 -17.47 -0.80
CA LEU A 12 26.30 -18.82 -1.38
C LEU A 12 25.00 -19.57 -1.06
N LEU A 13 24.29 -19.18 -0.01
CA LEU A 13 23.00 -19.78 0.39
C LEU A 13 21.79 -19.20 -0.36
N SER A 14 21.92 -18.02 -0.99
CA SER A 14 20.86 -17.40 -1.79
C SER A 14 20.91 -17.84 -3.27
N GLY A 15 20.70 -19.07 -3.55
CA GLY A 15 20.80 -19.86 -4.79
C GLY A 15 20.41 -19.29 -6.16
N SER A 16 20.76 -18.05 -6.49
CA SER A 16 20.51 -17.45 -7.81
C SER A 16 21.61 -16.47 -8.26
N ILE A 17 22.88 -16.82 -8.06
CA ILE A 17 23.99 -16.02 -8.59
C ILE A 17 24.53 -16.71 -9.84
N SER A 18 24.51 -15.99 -10.99
CA SER A 18 25.20 -16.46 -12.21
C SER A 18 26.68 -16.71 -11.93
N LEU A 19 27.30 -17.67 -12.64
CA LEU A 19 28.72 -18.01 -12.50
C LEU A 19 29.66 -16.78 -12.51
N GLY A 20 29.29 -15.72 -13.25
CA GLY A 20 30.05 -14.47 -13.29
C GLY A 20 29.99 -13.66 -11.98
N ALA A 21 28.81 -13.66 -11.30
CA ALA A 21 28.65 -12.97 -10.02
C ALA A 21 29.44 -13.67 -8.91
N THR A 22 29.53 -15.01 -8.94
CA THR A 22 30.32 -15.80 -7.99
C THR A 22 31.81 -15.53 -8.13
N TYR A 23 32.31 -15.38 -9.36
CA TYR A 23 33.71 -15.06 -9.62
C TYR A 23 34.06 -13.64 -9.14
N ALA A 24 33.26 -12.64 -9.47
CA ALA A 24 33.45 -11.27 -9.02
C ALA A 24 33.50 -11.19 -7.49
N PHE A 25 32.58 -11.89 -6.81
CA PHE A 25 32.50 -11.89 -5.35
C PHE A 25 33.73 -12.49 -4.65
N ASN A 26 34.34 -13.51 -5.23
CA ASN A 26 35.54 -14.14 -4.67
C ASN A 26 36.77 -13.24 -4.74
N THR A 27 36.78 -12.23 -5.60
CA THR A 27 37.89 -11.25 -5.75
C THR A 27 37.67 -9.97 -4.92
N MET A 28 36.52 -9.80 -4.26
CA MET A 28 36.18 -8.59 -3.51
C MET A 28 36.91 -8.49 -2.17
N ASN A 29 37.58 -7.37 -1.93
CA ASN A 29 38.44 -7.13 -0.77
C ASN A 29 37.77 -6.32 0.38
N GLY A 30 36.47 -5.99 0.32
CA GLY A 30 35.81 -5.29 1.41
C GLY A 30 34.45 -4.69 1.05
N LEU A 31 33.92 -3.85 1.95
CA LEU A 31 32.62 -3.19 1.79
C LEU A 31 32.59 -2.19 0.62
N GLU A 32 33.73 -1.57 0.26
CA GLU A 32 33.82 -0.67 -0.90
C GLU A 32 33.65 -1.41 -2.23
N ASP A 33 34.27 -2.60 -2.34
CA ASP A 33 34.13 -3.42 -3.54
C ASP A 33 32.71 -4.00 -3.65
N LEU A 34 32.10 -4.35 -2.51
CA LEU A 34 30.68 -4.76 -2.47
C LEU A 34 29.77 -3.62 -2.91
N LYS A 35 30.04 -2.40 -2.43
CA LYS A 35 29.29 -1.21 -2.82
C LYS A 35 29.43 -0.92 -4.31
N LYS A 36 30.67 -0.95 -4.86
CA LYS A 36 30.93 -0.80 -6.30
C LYS A 36 30.19 -1.87 -7.13
N TYR A 37 30.17 -3.12 -6.66
CA TYR A 37 29.46 -4.20 -7.33
C TYR A 37 27.94 -3.98 -7.29
N THR A 38 27.38 -3.58 -6.15
CA THR A 38 25.95 -3.29 -6.02
C THR A 38 25.54 -2.02 -6.76
N ASP A 39 26.45 -1.05 -6.92
CA ASP A 39 26.22 0.16 -7.71
C ASP A 39 26.16 -0.14 -9.22
N HIS A 40 26.70 -1.27 -9.67
CA HIS A 40 26.62 -1.74 -11.06
C HIS A 40 25.43 -2.68 -11.34
N LEU A 41 24.69 -3.10 -10.31
CA LEU A 41 23.43 -3.80 -10.55
C LEU A 41 22.45 -2.80 -11.18
N PRO A 42 21.67 -3.22 -12.21
CA PRO A 42 20.74 -2.32 -12.86
C PRO A 42 19.76 -1.78 -11.83
N LYS A 43 20.00 -0.55 -11.41
CA LYS A 43 19.00 0.22 -10.66
C LYS A 43 17.87 0.49 -11.63
N GLN A 44 16.66 0.42 -11.13
CA GLN A 44 15.54 0.92 -11.90
C GLN A 44 15.83 2.37 -12.30
N SER A 45 15.59 2.72 -13.56
CA SER A 45 15.88 4.06 -14.09
C SER A 45 15.09 5.17 -13.39
N LYS A 46 13.94 4.81 -12.77
CA LYS A 46 13.09 5.72 -12.02
C LYS A 46 12.65 5.07 -10.70
N LYS A 47 12.70 5.83 -9.60
CA LYS A 47 12.14 5.44 -8.32
C LYS A 47 10.62 5.33 -8.41
N MET A 48 10.04 4.26 -7.87
CA MET A 48 8.58 4.10 -7.88
C MET A 48 7.87 5.15 -7.04
N PRO A 49 6.72 5.66 -7.48
CA PRO A 49 5.81 6.42 -6.64
C PRO A 49 5.24 5.55 -5.52
N VAL A 50 4.51 6.19 -4.59
CA VAL A 50 3.72 5.52 -3.56
C VAL A 50 2.27 5.97 -3.71
N LEU A 51 1.34 5.06 -3.59
CA LEU A 51 -0.08 5.34 -3.71
C LEU A 51 -0.77 5.24 -2.34
N PHE A 52 -1.65 6.17 -2.04
CA PHE A 52 -2.72 6.01 -1.06
C PHE A 52 -4.06 6.14 -1.76
N THR A 53 -4.92 5.14 -1.61
CA THR A 53 -6.21 5.12 -2.30
C THR A 53 -7.32 4.50 -1.46
N SER A 54 -8.53 5.01 -1.64
CA SER A 54 -9.72 4.27 -1.27
C SER A 54 -9.81 2.97 -2.09
N HIS A 55 -10.47 1.97 -1.56
CA HIS A 55 -10.82 0.74 -2.26
C HIS A 55 -12.33 0.65 -2.55
N GLY A 56 -13.05 1.76 -2.31
CA GLY A 56 -14.51 1.79 -2.41
C GLY A 56 -15.19 1.03 -1.27
N ASN A 57 -16.34 0.48 -1.56
CA ASN A 57 -17.08 -0.40 -0.65
C ASN A 57 -17.65 -1.60 -1.44
N PRO A 58 -18.11 -2.67 -0.78
CA PRO A 58 -18.60 -3.83 -1.51
C PRO A 58 -19.73 -3.54 -2.52
N MET A 59 -20.55 -2.50 -2.30
CA MET A 59 -21.61 -2.11 -3.25
C MET A 59 -21.05 -1.56 -4.58
N ASP A 60 -19.82 -1.10 -4.59
CA ASP A 60 -19.16 -0.55 -5.78
C ASP A 60 -18.55 -1.65 -6.67
N ILE A 61 -18.38 -2.87 -6.15
CA ILE A 61 -17.71 -3.97 -6.84
C ILE A 61 -18.33 -4.30 -8.21
N PRO A 62 -19.67 -4.42 -8.36
CA PRO A 62 -20.27 -4.70 -9.67
C PRO A 62 -20.42 -3.46 -10.56
N VAL A 63 -20.02 -2.28 -10.08
CA VAL A 63 -20.18 -1.03 -10.86
C VAL A 63 -19.02 -0.88 -11.83
N SER A 64 -19.34 -0.66 -13.11
CA SER A 64 -18.33 -0.46 -14.15
C SER A 64 -17.51 0.82 -13.91
N LYS A 65 -16.30 0.87 -14.49
CA LYS A 65 -15.48 2.09 -14.39
C LYS A 65 -16.08 3.27 -15.13
N GLU A 66 -16.88 3.00 -16.18
CA GLU A 66 -17.60 4.01 -16.95
C GLU A 66 -18.68 4.71 -16.11
N ASP A 67 -19.29 3.97 -15.16
CA ASP A 67 -20.38 4.46 -14.32
C ASP A 67 -19.88 5.05 -12.99
N ARG A 68 -18.58 4.92 -12.68
CA ARG A 68 -17.98 5.38 -11.45
C ARG A 68 -16.68 6.15 -11.69
N PRO A 69 -16.69 7.49 -11.58
CA PRO A 69 -15.53 8.34 -11.87
C PRO A 69 -14.25 7.93 -11.10
N PHE A 70 -14.39 7.45 -9.88
CA PHE A 70 -13.26 6.97 -9.09
C PHE A 70 -12.54 5.77 -9.75
N TRP A 71 -13.31 4.78 -10.24
CA TRP A 71 -12.73 3.63 -10.94
C TRP A 71 -12.07 4.02 -12.27
N MET A 72 -12.64 5.01 -12.98
CA MET A 72 -12.01 5.54 -14.18
C MET A 72 -10.69 6.21 -13.89
N LYS A 73 -10.59 6.99 -12.80
CA LYS A 73 -9.34 7.62 -12.37
C LYS A 73 -8.26 6.60 -12.00
N LEU A 74 -8.60 5.52 -11.31
CA LEU A 74 -7.68 4.43 -11.04
C LEU A 74 -7.21 3.73 -12.32
N TYR A 75 -8.12 3.51 -13.27
CA TYR A 75 -7.78 2.91 -14.55
C TYR A 75 -6.79 3.77 -15.36
N ASP A 76 -7.03 5.08 -15.43
CA ASP A 76 -6.12 5.99 -16.13
C ASP A 76 -4.77 6.07 -15.41
N LEU A 77 -4.76 6.16 -14.08
CA LEU A 77 -3.53 6.13 -13.29
C LEU A 77 -2.71 4.83 -13.53
N GLY A 78 -3.38 3.68 -13.61
CA GLY A 78 -2.71 2.41 -13.89
C GLY A 78 -2.02 2.38 -15.26
N LYS A 79 -2.62 3.02 -16.29
CA LYS A 79 -1.98 3.20 -17.59
C LYS A 79 -0.75 4.11 -17.51
N GLU A 80 -0.87 5.24 -16.82
CA GLU A 80 0.24 6.19 -16.63
C GLU A 80 1.40 5.54 -15.87
N LEU A 81 1.11 4.78 -14.82
CA LEU A 81 2.12 4.03 -14.07
C LEU A 81 2.88 3.04 -14.95
N LYS A 82 2.18 2.27 -15.79
CA LYS A 82 2.82 1.29 -16.70
C LYS A 82 3.56 1.95 -17.86
N GLN A 83 3.19 3.16 -18.26
CA GLN A 83 3.90 3.93 -19.29
C GLN A 83 5.18 4.57 -18.76
N ASN A 84 5.16 5.05 -17.53
CA ASN A 84 6.22 5.86 -16.96
C ASN A 84 7.21 5.08 -16.09
N TYR A 85 6.82 3.89 -15.59
CA TYR A 85 7.58 3.09 -14.65
C TYR A 85 7.61 1.60 -15.03
N GLU A 86 8.69 0.91 -14.68
CA GLU A 86 8.75 -0.56 -14.70
C GLU A 86 8.17 -1.11 -13.41
N VAL A 87 6.85 -1.34 -13.35
CA VAL A 87 6.18 -1.88 -12.18
C VAL A 87 6.46 -3.37 -12.07
N LYS A 88 7.43 -3.77 -11.23
CA LYS A 88 7.82 -5.19 -11.05
C LYS A 88 6.88 -5.94 -10.13
N ALA A 89 6.29 -5.26 -9.15
CA ALA A 89 5.26 -5.79 -8.26
C ALA A 89 4.48 -4.64 -7.60
N ALA A 90 3.28 -4.95 -7.08
CA ALA A 90 2.50 -4.06 -6.23
C ALA A 90 2.36 -4.67 -4.83
N LEU A 91 2.76 -3.92 -3.81
CA LEU A 91 2.53 -4.24 -2.41
C LEU A 91 1.31 -3.46 -1.92
N VAL A 92 0.26 -4.16 -1.48
CA VAL A 92 -0.91 -3.53 -0.89
C VAL A 92 -0.89 -3.67 0.63
N VAL A 93 -0.88 -2.54 1.34
CA VAL A 93 -1.14 -2.49 2.78
C VAL A 93 -2.64 -2.29 2.95
N SER A 94 -3.36 -3.37 3.25
CA SER A 94 -4.81 -3.37 3.27
C SER A 94 -5.40 -3.09 4.65
N ALA A 95 -6.39 -2.21 4.70
CA ALA A 95 -7.23 -1.95 5.87
C ALA A 95 -7.95 -3.22 6.39
N HIS A 96 -8.12 -4.22 5.54
CA HIS A 96 -8.89 -5.43 5.84
C HIS A 96 -8.03 -6.59 6.37
N TRP A 97 -6.72 -6.53 6.21
CA TRP A 97 -5.85 -7.52 6.81
C TRP A 97 -5.26 -7.02 8.14
N CYS A 98 -6.05 -7.19 9.18
CA CYS A 98 -5.68 -6.81 10.55
C CYS A 98 -5.07 -7.99 11.31
N THR A 99 -3.86 -7.82 11.81
CA THR A 99 -3.18 -8.77 12.69
C THR A 99 -3.03 -8.19 14.09
N ASN A 100 -2.75 -9.04 15.07
CA ASN A 100 -2.58 -8.61 16.46
C ASN A 100 -1.14 -8.86 16.92
N GLY A 101 -0.46 -7.80 17.32
CA GLY A 101 0.88 -7.84 17.90
C GLY A 101 2.04 -8.01 16.90
N LYS A 102 1.76 -8.18 15.60
CA LYS A 102 2.76 -8.36 14.55
C LYS A 102 2.28 -7.81 13.21
N THR A 103 3.20 -7.63 12.28
CA THR A 103 2.91 -7.36 10.86
C THR A 103 3.31 -8.58 10.05
N MET A 104 2.49 -8.96 9.08
CA MET A 104 2.71 -10.12 8.21
C MET A 104 2.71 -9.70 6.75
N VAL A 105 3.44 -10.44 5.91
CA VAL A 105 3.46 -10.28 4.47
C VAL A 105 3.09 -11.59 3.79
N ASN A 106 2.23 -11.53 2.78
CA ASN A 106 1.85 -12.71 2.00
C ASN A 106 2.99 -13.09 1.04
N ASN A 107 3.39 -14.37 1.07
CA ASN A 107 4.44 -14.92 0.23
C ASN A 107 3.93 -15.97 -0.78
N SER A 108 2.63 -16.09 -0.98
CA SER A 108 2.05 -17.01 -1.96
C SER A 108 2.37 -16.60 -3.39
N LEU A 109 2.78 -17.53 -4.25
CA LEU A 109 2.88 -17.29 -5.69
C LEU A 109 1.50 -17.22 -6.35
N GLN A 110 0.56 -18.05 -5.91
CA GLN A 110 -0.82 -18.05 -6.36
C GLN A 110 -1.70 -17.40 -5.29
N GLN A 111 -2.18 -16.21 -5.56
CA GLN A 111 -2.99 -15.44 -4.62
C GLN A 111 -4.41 -16.01 -4.54
N LYS A 112 -4.89 -16.23 -3.32
CA LYS A 112 -6.30 -16.50 -3.07
C LYS A 112 -7.06 -15.18 -3.11
N GLN A 113 -8.24 -15.14 -3.74
CA GLN A 113 -9.16 -14.01 -3.61
C GLN A 113 -10.08 -14.22 -2.41
N ILE A 114 -10.19 -13.24 -1.53
CA ILE A 114 -11.00 -13.28 -0.32
C ILE A 114 -12.18 -12.32 -0.48
N TYR A 115 -13.38 -12.83 -0.23
CA TYR A 115 -14.60 -12.03 -0.13
C TYR A 115 -14.93 -11.86 1.36
N ASP A 116 -14.30 -10.87 1.97
CA ASP A 116 -14.41 -10.57 3.40
C ASP A 116 -15.61 -9.66 3.72
N TYR A 117 -16.68 -9.80 2.96
CA TYR A 117 -17.97 -9.13 3.14
C TYR A 117 -19.12 -10.13 3.00
N TYR A 118 -20.28 -9.81 3.59
CA TYR A 118 -21.38 -10.76 3.73
C TYR A 118 -22.73 -10.08 3.49
N GLY A 119 -23.73 -10.91 3.10
CA GLY A 119 -25.13 -10.49 3.00
C GLY A 119 -25.47 -9.74 1.71
N PHE A 120 -24.60 -9.79 0.72
CA PHE A 120 -24.84 -9.22 -0.60
C PHE A 120 -25.45 -10.27 -1.56
N PRO A 121 -26.17 -9.85 -2.62
CA PRO A 121 -26.60 -10.73 -3.71
C PRO A 121 -25.44 -11.46 -4.36
N GLU A 122 -25.70 -12.62 -4.97
CA GLU A 122 -24.67 -13.53 -5.52
C GLU A 122 -23.74 -12.84 -6.52
N HIS A 123 -24.26 -11.98 -7.39
CA HIS A 123 -23.46 -11.29 -8.40
C HIS A 123 -22.35 -10.36 -7.84
N TYR A 124 -22.36 -10.05 -6.54
CA TYR A 124 -21.26 -9.34 -5.89
C TYR A 124 -20.03 -10.23 -5.66
N TYR A 125 -20.17 -11.54 -5.77
CA TYR A 125 -19.12 -12.54 -5.59
C TYR A 125 -18.62 -13.11 -6.93
N ASP A 126 -19.19 -12.64 -8.07
CA ASP A 126 -18.78 -13.07 -9.41
C ASP A 126 -17.42 -12.50 -9.87
N PRO A 127 -17.08 -11.22 -9.60
CA PRO A 127 -15.84 -10.64 -10.08
C PRO A 127 -14.60 -11.38 -9.59
N LYS A 128 -13.68 -11.69 -10.51
CA LYS A 128 -12.43 -12.40 -10.24
C LYS A 128 -11.23 -11.57 -10.65
N TYR A 129 -10.22 -11.59 -9.80
CA TYR A 129 -8.93 -10.97 -10.07
C TYR A 129 -7.80 -11.96 -9.78
N SER A 130 -7.10 -12.40 -10.83
CA SER A 130 -6.14 -13.51 -10.75
C SER A 130 -4.71 -13.03 -11.05
N ALA A 131 -4.19 -12.09 -10.26
CA ALA A 131 -2.78 -11.71 -10.34
C ALA A 131 -1.89 -12.76 -9.66
N GLN A 132 -0.67 -12.93 -10.18
CA GLN A 132 0.35 -13.70 -9.49
C GLN A 132 0.84 -12.95 -8.24
N GLY A 133 1.36 -13.71 -7.27
CA GLY A 133 2.03 -13.15 -6.11
C GLY A 133 3.51 -12.84 -6.39
N ALA A 134 4.16 -12.21 -5.41
CA ALA A 134 5.56 -11.81 -5.49
C ALA A 134 6.38 -12.34 -4.28
N PRO A 135 6.56 -13.67 -4.14
CA PRO A 135 7.21 -14.27 -2.97
C PRO A 135 8.65 -13.78 -2.76
N ASP A 136 9.39 -13.49 -3.84
CA ASP A 136 10.74 -12.95 -3.73
C ASP A 136 10.74 -11.53 -3.13
N MET A 137 9.74 -10.71 -3.45
CA MET A 137 9.58 -9.38 -2.86
C MET A 137 9.13 -9.47 -1.39
N ALA A 138 8.26 -10.41 -1.03
CA ALA A 138 7.91 -10.69 0.36
C ALA A 138 9.17 -11.04 1.19
N LYS A 139 10.05 -11.86 0.63
CA LYS A 139 11.34 -12.23 1.24
C LYS A 139 12.30 -11.04 1.38
N GLU A 140 12.29 -10.11 0.42
CA GLU A 140 13.06 -8.87 0.55
C GLU A 140 12.54 -8.00 1.70
N ILE A 141 11.23 -7.93 1.89
CA ILE A 141 10.62 -7.20 3.02
C ILE A 141 11.10 -7.76 4.37
N THR A 142 11.07 -9.08 4.56
CA THR A 142 11.49 -9.69 5.83
C THR A 142 13.00 -9.57 6.09
N LYS A 143 13.80 -9.39 5.05
CA LYS A 143 15.23 -9.03 5.20
C LYS A 143 15.43 -7.57 5.61
N LEU A 144 14.60 -6.66 5.09
CA LEU A 144 14.64 -5.24 5.46
C LEU A 144 14.14 -5.00 6.88
N VAL A 145 13.05 -5.69 7.25
CA VAL A 145 12.37 -5.53 8.53
C VAL A 145 12.15 -6.89 9.17
N THR A 146 13.06 -7.29 10.04
CA THR A 146 13.08 -8.64 10.66
C THR A 146 11.91 -8.94 11.60
N THR A 147 11.08 -7.94 11.93
CA THR A 147 9.87 -8.10 12.74
C THR A 147 8.63 -8.43 11.90
N ILE A 148 8.74 -8.43 10.58
CA ILE A 148 7.67 -8.86 9.68
C ILE A 148 7.79 -10.37 9.45
N GLU A 149 6.68 -11.09 9.55
CA GLU A 149 6.60 -12.53 9.32
C GLU A 149 5.97 -12.83 7.96
N GLU A 150 6.47 -13.86 7.28
CA GLU A 150 5.87 -14.36 6.04
C GLU A 150 4.69 -15.30 6.35
N THR A 151 3.67 -15.31 5.50
CA THR A 151 2.54 -16.25 5.56
C THR A 151 1.92 -16.47 4.18
N ASP A 152 1.31 -17.61 3.96
CA ASP A 152 0.49 -17.96 2.79
C ASP A 152 -1.00 -18.14 3.14
N GLU A 153 -1.37 -17.86 4.39
CA GLU A 153 -2.73 -18.08 4.88
C GLU A 153 -3.72 -17.01 4.42
N TRP A 154 -3.26 -15.77 4.18
CA TRP A 154 -4.10 -14.66 3.69
C TRP A 154 -4.00 -14.55 2.17
N GLY A 155 -5.01 -13.95 1.53
CA GLY A 155 -5.03 -13.69 0.10
C GLY A 155 -5.29 -12.21 -0.21
N LEU A 156 -5.79 -11.90 -1.40
CA LEU A 156 -6.23 -10.56 -1.75
C LEU A 156 -7.67 -10.36 -1.24
N ASP A 157 -7.85 -9.51 -0.24
CA ASP A 157 -9.14 -9.12 0.33
C ASP A 157 -9.80 -7.99 -0.48
N HIS A 158 -11.03 -7.58 -0.11
CA HIS A 158 -11.72 -6.54 -0.85
C HIS A 158 -11.11 -5.12 -0.67
N GLY A 159 -10.20 -4.94 0.25
CA GLY A 159 -9.36 -3.75 0.29
C GLY A 159 -8.28 -3.74 -0.80
N ALA A 160 -8.02 -4.87 -1.46
CA ALA A 160 -7.00 -4.97 -2.49
C ALA A 160 -7.57 -5.26 -3.88
N TRP A 161 -8.24 -6.41 -4.09
CA TRP A 161 -8.55 -6.87 -5.43
C TRP A 161 -9.55 -5.98 -6.20
N PRO A 162 -10.56 -5.31 -5.63
CA PRO A 162 -11.46 -4.47 -6.42
C PRO A 162 -10.75 -3.24 -7.01
N MET A 163 -9.92 -2.56 -6.22
CA MET A 163 -9.17 -1.42 -6.75
C MET A 163 -8.11 -1.85 -7.76
N LEU A 164 -7.47 -3.02 -7.57
CA LEU A 164 -6.49 -3.58 -8.50
C LEU A 164 -7.13 -3.99 -9.84
N MET A 165 -8.38 -4.45 -9.85
CA MET A 165 -9.13 -4.72 -11.09
C MET A 165 -9.26 -3.50 -11.99
N HIS A 166 -9.26 -2.30 -11.41
CA HIS A 166 -9.30 -1.05 -12.17
C HIS A 166 -7.90 -0.51 -12.44
N LEU A 167 -6.98 -0.58 -11.47
CA LEU A 167 -5.62 -0.09 -11.62
C LEU A 167 -4.80 -0.95 -12.62
N PHE A 168 -4.90 -2.28 -12.53
CA PHE A 168 -4.19 -3.23 -13.38
C PHE A 168 -5.14 -4.32 -13.92
N PRO A 169 -6.07 -3.98 -14.83
CA PRO A 169 -7.14 -4.88 -15.25
C PRO A 169 -6.66 -6.14 -15.98
N ALA A 170 -5.46 -6.12 -16.56
CA ALA A 170 -4.85 -7.28 -17.17
C ALA A 170 -4.29 -8.30 -16.17
N ALA A 171 -4.25 -7.97 -14.87
CA ALA A 171 -3.66 -8.76 -13.78
C ALA A 171 -2.22 -9.24 -14.08
N ASP A 172 -1.48 -8.45 -14.88
CA ASP A 172 -0.12 -8.75 -15.35
C ASP A 172 0.98 -8.17 -14.46
N VAL A 173 0.61 -7.45 -13.41
CA VAL A 173 1.51 -6.99 -12.35
C VAL A 173 1.40 -7.96 -11.18
N PRO A 174 2.51 -8.57 -10.72
CA PRO A 174 2.50 -9.40 -9.52
C PRO A 174 2.07 -8.59 -8.29
N VAL A 175 1.18 -9.16 -7.46
CA VAL A 175 0.61 -8.48 -6.29
C VAL A 175 0.80 -9.30 -5.03
N PHE A 176 1.12 -8.64 -3.93
CA PHE A 176 1.16 -9.25 -2.60
C PHE A 176 0.67 -8.26 -1.56
N GLN A 177 0.18 -8.77 -0.43
CA GLN A 177 -0.36 -7.95 0.63
C GLN A 177 0.52 -7.95 1.87
N MET A 178 0.40 -6.88 2.64
CA MET A 178 0.94 -6.77 3.99
C MET A 178 -0.16 -6.36 4.95
N SER A 179 -0.18 -6.99 6.13
CA SER A 179 -1.13 -6.69 7.18
C SER A 179 -0.78 -5.41 7.93
N ILE A 180 -1.78 -4.85 8.60
CA ILE A 180 -1.58 -3.84 9.64
C ILE A 180 -1.58 -4.52 11.02
N ASN A 181 -0.72 -4.07 11.92
CA ASN A 181 -0.77 -4.47 13.33
C ASN A 181 -1.81 -3.61 14.05
N TYR A 182 -3.04 -4.13 14.18
CA TYR A 182 -4.21 -3.37 14.63
C TYR A 182 -4.03 -2.66 15.99
N ASN A 183 -3.28 -3.24 16.91
CA ASN A 183 -3.07 -2.70 18.25
C ASN A 183 -1.82 -1.83 18.38
N ALA A 184 -1.05 -1.66 17.29
CA ALA A 184 0.12 -0.79 17.34
C ALA A 184 -0.29 0.69 17.33
N GLN A 185 0.57 1.51 17.94
CA GLN A 185 0.39 2.96 17.88
C GLN A 185 0.58 3.48 16.45
N PRO A 186 -0.05 4.60 16.07
CA PRO A 186 0.07 5.15 14.71
C PRO A 186 1.52 5.37 14.24
N GLU A 187 2.43 5.76 15.15
CA GLU A 187 3.86 5.92 14.85
C GLU A 187 4.52 4.64 14.35
N TYR A 188 4.07 3.48 14.82
CA TYR A 188 4.57 2.19 14.35
C TYR A 188 4.39 2.06 12.83
N HIS A 189 3.22 2.39 12.32
CA HIS A 189 2.88 2.28 10.90
C HIS A 189 3.67 3.27 10.04
N PHE A 190 3.84 4.50 10.53
CA PHE A 190 4.68 5.50 9.86
C PHE A 190 6.15 5.05 9.79
N ASN A 191 6.71 4.57 10.91
CA ASN A 191 8.08 4.07 10.99
C ASN A 191 8.28 2.80 10.14
N MET A 192 7.26 1.95 10.02
CA MET A 192 7.27 0.79 9.13
C MET A 192 7.40 1.25 7.67
N GLY A 193 6.63 2.25 7.25
CA GLY A 193 6.77 2.86 5.93
C GLY A 193 8.20 3.36 5.68
N GLN A 194 8.81 4.02 6.66
CA GLN A 194 10.22 4.50 6.53
C GLN A 194 11.21 3.35 6.30
N GLN A 195 11.04 2.22 6.99
CA GLN A 195 11.91 1.05 6.84
C GLN A 195 11.74 0.38 5.46
N LEU A 196 10.55 0.44 4.88
CA LEU A 196 10.23 -0.17 3.59
C LEU A 196 10.53 0.74 2.38
N LYS A 197 11.00 1.96 2.59
CA LYS A 197 11.22 2.97 1.54
C LYS A 197 12.06 2.49 0.37
N SER A 198 13.08 1.65 0.61
CA SER A 198 13.96 1.12 -0.45
C SER A 198 13.24 0.21 -1.45
N LEU A 199 12.04 -0.28 -1.17
CA LEU A 199 11.22 -1.04 -2.13
C LEU A 199 10.91 -0.22 -3.38
N ARG A 200 10.78 1.09 -3.24
CA ARG A 200 10.57 2.03 -4.36
C ARG A 200 11.70 1.97 -5.40
N GLU A 201 12.94 1.73 -4.95
CA GLU A 201 14.12 1.59 -5.83
C GLU A 201 14.19 0.21 -6.49
N LYS A 202 13.39 -0.75 -6.01
CA LYS A 202 13.33 -2.12 -6.53
C LYS A 202 12.20 -2.36 -7.52
N GLY A 203 11.44 -1.31 -7.88
CA GLY A 203 10.31 -1.42 -8.79
C GLY A 203 9.01 -1.87 -8.13
N VAL A 204 8.91 -1.76 -6.81
CA VAL A 204 7.69 -2.09 -6.08
C VAL A 204 6.82 -0.85 -5.91
N LEU A 205 5.63 -0.87 -6.51
CA LEU A 205 4.57 0.11 -6.21
C LEU A 205 3.96 -0.24 -4.87
N VAL A 206 4.12 0.63 -3.88
CA VAL A 206 3.46 0.44 -2.59
C VAL A 206 2.16 1.21 -2.55
N ILE A 207 1.09 0.54 -2.14
CA ILE A 207 -0.27 1.04 -2.11
C ILE A 207 -0.81 0.93 -0.68
N GLY A 208 -1.04 2.07 -0.03
CA GLY A 208 -1.86 2.13 1.17
C GLY A 208 -3.34 2.12 0.76
N SER A 209 -4.04 1.04 1.06
CA SER A 209 -5.45 0.88 0.75
C SER A 209 -6.32 1.09 1.99
N GLY A 210 -7.05 2.21 2.02
CA GLY A 210 -7.83 2.61 3.17
C GLY A 210 -8.73 3.82 2.90
N SER A 211 -9.10 4.52 3.93
CA SER A 211 -9.95 5.72 3.84
C SER A 211 -9.57 6.72 4.94
N LEU A 212 -9.48 7.98 4.58
CA LEU A 212 -9.14 9.06 5.51
C LEU A 212 -10.28 9.36 6.51
N ILE A 213 -11.51 9.06 6.13
CA ILE A 213 -12.72 9.13 6.95
C ILE A 213 -13.41 7.78 6.81
N HIS A 214 -13.55 7.04 7.91
CA HIS A 214 -14.23 5.76 7.91
C HIS A 214 -14.90 5.51 9.26
N ASN A 215 -16.19 5.88 9.38
CA ASN A 215 -16.99 5.56 10.56
C ASN A 215 -18.18 4.68 10.16
N LEU A 216 -17.94 3.37 10.15
CA LEU A 216 -18.93 2.38 9.71
C LEU A 216 -20.23 2.46 10.52
N SER A 217 -20.16 2.79 11.81
CA SER A 217 -21.37 2.94 12.65
C SER A 217 -22.29 4.04 12.12
N LEU A 218 -21.73 5.18 11.73
CA LEU A 218 -22.49 6.29 11.15
C LEU A 218 -22.96 5.98 9.73
N VAL A 219 -22.13 5.30 8.91
CA VAL A 219 -22.56 4.80 7.59
C VAL A 219 -23.80 3.92 7.74
N MET A 220 -23.74 2.92 8.62
CA MET A 220 -24.84 1.99 8.87
C MET A 220 -26.08 2.67 9.45
N GLN A 221 -25.91 3.69 10.28
CA GLN A 221 -27.03 4.51 10.79
C GLN A 221 -27.79 5.19 9.64
N LYS A 222 -27.06 5.84 8.72
CA LYS A 222 -27.64 6.50 7.55
C LYS A 222 -28.31 5.50 6.60
N MET A 223 -27.66 4.35 6.34
CA MET A 223 -28.22 3.29 5.49
C MET A 223 -29.57 2.76 6.02
N ARG A 224 -29.71 2.56 7.35
CA ARG A 224 -30.94 2.07 7.96
C ARG A 224 -32.14 3.04 7.78
N THR A 225 -31.88 4.32 7.68
CA THR A 225 -32.88 5.36 7.47
C THR A 225 -33.10 5.68 5.99
N GLY A 226 -32.30 5.11 5.08
CA GLY A 226 -32.29 5.45 3.65
C GLY A 226 -31.77 6.86 3.37
N ASP A 227 -31.23 7.54 4.39
CA ASP A 227 -30.63 8.87 4.25
C ASP A 227 -29.19 8.74 3.71
N ARG A 228 -28.94 9.35 2.56
CA ARG A 228 -27.61 9.38 1.91
C ARG A 228 -26.88 10.71 2.10
N SER A 229 -27.46 11.66 2.82
CA SER A 229 -26.82 12.95 3.07
C SER A 229 -25.62 12.80 4.02
N ILE A 230 -24.58 13.58 3.80
CA ILE A 230 -23.45 13.69 4.73
C ILE A 230 -23.89 14.39 6.02
N PHE A 231 -23.12 14.25 7.09
CA PHE A 231 -23.37 14.93 8.36
C PHE A 231 -22.85 16.39 8.35
N GLY A 232 -22.01 16.74 7.36
CA GLY A 232 -21.39 18.07 7.20
C GLY A 232 -20.00 18.19 7.85
N TRP A 233 -19.71 17.47 8.92
CA TRP A 233 -18.39 17.47 9.56
C TRP A 233 -17.30 16.80 8.69
N GLU A 234 -17.69 15.93 7.77
CA GLU A 234 -16.79 15.27 6.84
C GLU A 234 -16.02 16.28 5.99
N THR A 235 -16.73 17.31 5.51
CA THR A 235 -16.14 18.38 4.69
C THR A 235 -15.08 19.17 5.48
N GLU A 236 -15.35 19.48 6.75
CA GLU A 236 -14.39 20.17 7.62
C GLU A 236 -13.14 19.31 7.85
N TYR A 237 -13.33 18.01 8.15
CA TYR A 237 -12.22 17.14 8.46
C TYR A 237 -11.40 16.79 7.22
N ASP A 238 -12.04 16.57 6.08
CA ASP A 238 -11.38 16.28 4.80
C ASP A 238 -10.52 17.49 4.33
N ALA A 239 -11.03 18.72 4.50
CA ALA A 239 -10.27 19.93 4.21
C ALA A 239 -9.03 20.07 5.12
N TRP A 240 -9.17 19.77 6.42
CA TRP A 240 -8.06 19.74 7.36
C TRP A 240 -7.03 18.69 6.96
N LEU A 241 -7.45 17.47 6.63
CA LEU A 241 -6.55 16.40 6.17
C LEU A 241 -5.76 16.82 4.93
N LYS A 242 -6.44 17.39 3.93
CA LYS A 242 -5.78 17.91 2.73
C LYS A 242 -4.71 18.94 3.09
N GLN A 243 -5.05 19.91 3.94
CA GLN A 243 -4.09 20.92 4.39
C GLN A 243 -2.86 20.30 5.09
N GLN A 244 -3.07 19.29 5.96
CA GLN A 244 -1.95 18.62 6.64
C GLN A 244 -1.08 17.82 5.66
N LEU A 245 -1.68 17.18 4.65
CA LEU A 245 -0.97 16.44 3.60
C LEU A 245 -0.11 17.39 2.76
N GLU A 246 -0.68 18.50 2.27
CA GLU A 246 0.02 19.52 1.49
C GLU A 246 1.15 20.18 2.30
N ALA A 247 0.91 20.45 3.59
CA ALA A 247 1.91 20.98 4.51
C ALA A 247 2.95 19.96 4.97
N ARG A 248 2.78 18.67 4.63
CA ARG A 248 3.62 17.55 5.10
C ARG A 248 3.72 17.49 6.62
N ASN A 249 2.63 17.81 7.30
CA ASN A 249 2.57 17.80 8.76
C ASN A 249 2.35 16.38 9.27
N PHE A 250 3.36 15.52 9.08
CA PHE A 250 3.29 14.10 9.42
C PHE A 250 3.05 13.87 10.91
N LYS A 251 3.46 14.82 11.78
CA LYS A 251 3.20 14.74 13.20
C LYS A 251 1.70 14.76 13.50
N ASP A 252 0.96 15.69 12.92
CA ASP A 252 -0.48 15.81 13.16
C ASP A 252 -1.25 14.69 12.46
N LEU A 253 -0.81 14.27 11.27
CA LEU A 253 -1.39 13.14 10.56
C LEU A 253 -1.18 11.82 11.33
N THR A 254 -0.03 11.62 11.98
CA THR A 254 0.23 10.45 12.82
C THR A 254 -0.59 10.52 14.12
N ASN A 255 -0.74 11.70 14.72
CA ASN A 255 -1.53 11.92 15.92
C ASN A 255 -3.02 12.27 15.64
N TYR A 256 -3.59 11.79 14.53
CA TYR A 256 -4.90 12.17 14.01
C TYR A 256 -6.05 12.10 15.04
N LEU A 257 -5.95 11.19 16.02
CA LEU A 257 -6.95 11.04 17.08
C LEU A 257 -7.03 12.24 18.02
N THR A 258 -5.98 13.05 18.13
CA THR A 258 -5.86 14.17 19.08
C THR A 258 -5.53 15.50 18.43
N SER A 259 -4.97 15.50 17.20
CA SER A 259 -4.58 16.71 16.48
C SER A 259 -5.78 17.49 15.93
N HIS A 260 -6.92 16.83 15.79
CA HIS A 260 -8.18 17.49 15.41
C HIS A 260 -9.35 16.97 16.25
N LYS A 261 -10.30 17.86 16.58
CA LYS A 261 -11.50 17.53 17.38
C LYS A 261 -12.37 16.42 16.77
N LEU A 262 -12.35 16.29 15.43
CA LEU A 262 -13.11 15.30 14.67
C LEU A 262 -12.35 13.99 14.43
N GLY A 263 -11.06 13.88 14.79
CA GLY A 263 -10.22 12.71 14.48
C GLY A 263 -10.82 11.40 14.95
N LYS A 264 -11.23 11.33 16.23
CA LYS A 264 -11.89 10.14 16.79
C LYS A 264 -13.27 9.83 16.17
N LEU A 265 -13.98 10.86 15.69
CA LEU A 265 -15.25 10.68 15.02
C LEU A 265 -15.05 10.17 13.60
N ALA A 266 -14.07 10.73 12.89
CA ALA A 266 -13.78 10.40 11.50
C ALA A 266 -13.19 8.99 11.33
N ALA A 267 -12.26 8.60 12.21
CA ALA A 267 -11.61 7.30 12.17
C ALA A 267 -11.55 6.71 13.60
N PRO A 268 -12.69 6.17 14.11
CA PRO A 268 -12.77 5.62 15.46
C PRO A 268 -11.95 4.35 15.65
N THR A 269 -11.62 3.65 14.56
CA THR A 269 -10.77 2.47 14.51
C THR A 269 -9.58 2.74 13.57
N PRO A 270 -8.40 2.13 13.83
CA PRO A 270 -7.19 2.47 13.08
C PRO A 270 -7.16 1.87 11.65
N ASP A 271 -7.90 0.80 11.39
CA ASP A 271 -7.80 -0.06 10.23
C ASP A 271 -7.75 0.69 8.90
N HIS A 272 -8.72 1.58 8.63
CA HIS A 272 -8.78 2.30 7.38
C HIS A 272 -7.87 3.53 7.31
N TYR A 273 -7.44 4.07 8.45
CA TYR A 273 -6.58 5.24 8.48
C TYR A 273 -5.08 4.90 8.39
N VAL A 274 -4.63 3.87 9.10
CA VAL A 274 -3.18 3.60 9.20
C VAL A 274 -2.48 3.19 7.91
N PRO A 275 -3.13 2.63 6.85
CA PRO A 275 -2.48 2.46 5.55
C PRO A 275 -1.91 3.77 4.97
N LEU A 276 -2.54 4.92 5.25
CA LEU A 276 -1.99 6.25 4.96
C LEU A 276 -0.58 6.42 5.53
N LEU A 277 -0.37 6.03 6.78
CA LEU A 277 0.88 6.26 7.50
C LEU A 277 2.04 5.47 6.90
N TYR A 278 1.78 4.28 6.34
CA TYR A 278 2.77 3.55 5.57
C TYR A 278 3.18 4.34 4.32
N SER A 279 2.22 4.87 3.57
CA SER A 279 2.49 5.68 2.37
C SER A 279 3.28 6.93 2.69
N LEU A 280 2.91 7.67 3.73
CA LEU A 280 3.60 8.88 4.16
C LEU A 280 5.00 8.60 4.72
N GLY A 281 5.20 7.48 5.41
CA GLY A 281 6.51 7.06 5.91
C GLY A 281 7.53 6.81 4.81
N MET A 282 7.07 6.44 3.60
CA MET A 282 7.93 6.23 2.44
C MET A 282 8.30 7.49 1.68
N MET A 283 7.71 8.62 2.02
CA MET A 283 7.94 9.88 1.32
C MET A 283 9.36 10.41 1.58
N ASP A 284 10.02 10.89 0.52
CA ASP A 284 11.26 11.64 0.61
C ASP A 284 11.00 13.15 0.67
N LYS A 285 12.04 13.91 1.03
CA LYS A 285 11.93 15.37 1.20
C LYS A 285 11.47 16.10 -0.06
N LYS A 286 11.81 15.58 -1.23
CA LYS A 286 11.55 16.21 -2.52
C LYS A 286 10.39 15.59 -3.29
N ASP A 287 9.82 14.50 -2.77
CA ASP A 287 8.62 13.90 -3.36
C ASP A 287 7.45 14.89 -3.27
N GLU A 288 6.53 14.81 -4.22
CA GLU A 288 5.33 15.65 -4.26
C GLU A 288 4.07 14.79 -4.11
N ILE A 289 3.04 15.36 -3.46
CA ILE A 289 1.73 14.73 -3.34
C ILE A 289 0.85 15.30 -4.45
N ASP A 290 0.33 14.42 -5.31
CA ASP A 290 -0.67 14.77 -6.32
C ASP A 290 -1.98 14.01 -6.04
N PHE A 291 -3.08 14.77 -5.91
CA PHE A 291 -4.40 14.22 -5.62
C PHE A 291 -5.09 13.85 -6.94
N PHE A 292 -5.06 12.59 -7.31
CA PHE A 292 -5.74 12.13 -8.53
C PHE A 292 -7.27 11.99 -8.36
N TYR A 293 -7.75 11.92 -7.11
CA TYR A 293 -9.18 11.95 -6.80
C TYR A 293 -9.48 12.78 -5.55
N GLU A 294 -10.22 13.86 -5.75
CA GLU A 294 -10.60 14.85 -4.73
C GLU A 294 -12.11 15.08 -4.74
N ALA A 295 -12.91 14.04 -4.62
CA ALA A 295 -14.34 14.26 -4.46
C ALA A 295 -14.62 14.91 -3.08
N THR A 296 -15.40 15.97 -3.06
CA THR A 296 -16.06 16.39 -1.81
C THR A 296 -16.81 15.19 -1.25
N PRO A 297 -16.73 14.90 0.07
CA PRO A 297 -17.44 13.76 0.65
C PRO A 297 -18.89 13.78 0.25
N THR A 298 -19.33 12.75 -0.46
CA THR A 298 -20.71 12.55 -0.90
C THR A 298 -21.34 11.32 -0.24
N ILE A 299 -20.51 10.52 0.41
CA ILE A 299 -20.90 9.34 1.18
C ILE A 299 -20.79 9.71 2.66
N PRO A 300 -21.86 9.48 3.46
CA PRO A 300 -21.84 9.83 4.86
C PRO A 300 -20.72 9.08 5.61
N ALA A 301 -19.94 9.81 6.39
CA ALA A 301 -18.86 9.30 7.24
C ALA A 301 -17.80 8.47 6.50
N PHE A 302 -17.53 8.81 5.23
CA PHE A 302 -16.57 8.14 4.35
C PHE A 302 -15.84 9.14 3.44
N SER A 303 -14.57 8.86 3.09
CA SER A 303 -13.79 9.65 2.14
C SER A 303 -13.13 8.77 1.09
N GLU A 304 -13.21 9.21 -0.16
CA GLU A 304 -12.52 8.60 -1.29
C GLU A 304 -11.28 9.40 -1.72
N ARG A 305 -10.88 10.40 -0.94
CA ARG A 305 -9.67 11.16 -1.26
C ARG A 305 -8.48 10.21 -1.45
N SER A 306 -7.86 10.33 -2.62
CA SER A 306 -6.78 9.45 -3.03
C SER A 306 -5.69 10.27 -3.71
N PHE A 307 -4.44 9.89 -3.50
CA PHE A 307 -3.29 10.60 -4.02
C PHE A 307 -2.12 9.68 -4.32
N ILE A 308 -1.23 10.18 -5.16
CA ILE A 308 0.07 9.57 -5.45
C ILE A 308 1.18 10.45 -4.89
N ILE A 309 2.21 9.82 -4.36
CA ILE A 309 3.45 10.47 -3.93
C ILE A 309 4.47 10.23 -5.03
N GLU A 310 4.65 11.24 -5.87
CA GLU A 310 5.58 11.20 -6.99
C GLU A 310 7.00 11.48 -6.52
N PRO A 311 8.01 10.71 -6.98
CA PRO A 311 9.40 11.05 -6.75
C PRO A 311 9.78 12.32 -7.52
N GLU A 312 10.71 13.11 -6.96
CA GLU A 312 11.32 14.21 -7.72
C GLU A 312 11.76 13.69 -9.10
N ASN A 313 11.36 14.38 -10.15
CA ASN A 313 11.79 14.08 -11.51
C ASN A 313 13.32 14.21 -11.60
N SER A 314 14.02 13.09 -11.65
CA SER A 314 15.48 13.01 -11.89
C SER A 314 15.77 12.97 -13.37
#